data_29a1e9e4e6343e9475e2f0a6bd5d2fa3
#
_entry.id   29a1e9e4e6343e9475e2f0a6bd5d2fa3
#
_cell.length_a   1.000
_cell.length_b   1.000
_cell.length_c   1.000
_cell.angle_alpha   90.00
_cell.angle_beta   90.00
_cell.angle_gamma   90.00
#
_symmetry.space_group_name_H-M   'P 1'
#
loop_
_entity.id
_entity.type
_entity.pdbx_description
1 polymer ?
#
loop_
_entity_poly.entity_id
_entity_poly.type
_entity_poly.pdbx_seq_one_letter_code
_entity_poly.pdbx_strand_id
1 'polypeptide(L)'
;MKFSVFGLSTKQTVGLLVGVIGLLIPPIFLSLPGLSFAGHITLGIFLMAAIFWMTEPIPIYATSMSVIFLQVLLLSAQGPVYQDAELPVTSIDHIENETWQIPPEALTEHESVWIVRDDETKHIEDLRDIQKENDIARISSPSIQEDDSVITDPWHRKVDYEPTSYEQFFGTLANPIIILFLGGFMLAAGAVKYKLDRNLTRYLLKPFGTRPLYIVLGLMLVTAVLSAFMSNTATTAMMMTVILPIIAQLETGDRFKIGLALSIPFAANIGGILTPIGTPPNAIVLAAIQDTGRQVSFTDWMMYTTPVVVIMLLAAWWILLKVFKPSIENFNLNMKGEFLTSPKAIILYFIFGITVLLWITENQHGVSSNMVAFFPIAGLIATGVLDKDDIRTLPWEVLWLVAGGISLGLSMDQTGLAMWMISGINWAALGAFALVFTFGLISIGLSNFLSNTVTATLVMPLGISLWSAGVLPEPFGLITIGLVISVSCSLAMILPISTPPNAIAMSTGILRTPDMAKGGLIIGIIGLIIVIANALIYWPLLLN
;
A
#
# COMPACT_ATOMS: atom_id res chain seq x y z
N MET A 1 8.42 30.35 -20.61
CA MET A 1 9.55 30.45 -19.67
C MET A 1 9.64 29.15 -18.89
N LYS A 2 10.67 28.31 -19.14
CA LYS A 2 10.91 27.12 -18.33
C LYS A 2 11.72 27.55 -17.11
N PHE A 3 11.07 27.80 -16.00
CA PHE A 3 11.77 27.87 -14.72
C PHE A 3 12.12 26.43 -14.31
N SER A 4 13.30 25.96 -14.66
CA SER A 4 13.84 24.72 -14.10
C SER A 4 14.73 25.06 -12.93
N VAL A 5 14.16 25.11 -11.74
CA VAL A 5 14.95 25.06 -10.51
C VAL A 5 15.41 23.59 -10.37
N PHE A 6 16.73 23.35 -10.34
CA PHE A 6 17.33 22.01 -10.25
C PHE A 6 16.99 21.01 -11.38
N GLY A 7 16.66 21.47 -12.60
CA GLY A 7 16.33 20.57 -13.72
C GLY A 7 14.93 19.93 -13.64
N LEU A 8 14.11 20.31 -12.67
CA LEU A 8 12.77 19.79 -12.46
C LEU A 8 11.78 20.32 -13.49
N SER A 9 10.80 19.50 -13.86
CA SER A 9 9.64 19.93 -14.65
C SER A 9 8.75 20.89 -13.83
N THR A 10 7.88 21.65 -14.49
CA THR A 10 6.92 22.54 -13.79
C THR A 10 6.07 21.78 -12.79
N LYS A 11 5.59 20.57 -13.14
CA LYS A 11 4.82 19.69 -12.23
C LYS A 11 5.62 19.35 -10.98
N GLN A 12 6.88 18.96 -11.14
CA GLN A 12 7.77 18.59 -10.04
C GLN A 12 8.12 19.79 -9.16
N THR A 13 8.40 20.95 -9.75
CA THR A 13 8.69 22.18 -9.00
C THR A 13 7.49 22.62 -8.15
N VAL A 14 6.29 22.63 -8.74
CA VAL A 14 5.06 22.93 -8.00
C VAL A 14 4.82 21.88 -6.90
N GLY A 15 4.99 20.61 -7.22
CA GLY A 15 4.85 19.52 -6.24
C GLY A 15 5.82 19.64 -5.08
N LEU A 16 7.08 20.01 -5.34
CA LEU A 16 8.08 20.25 -4.29
C LEU A 16 7.64 21.38 -3.34
N LEU A 17 7.23 22.51 -3.89
CA LEU A 17 6.80 23.67 -3.10
C LEU A 17 5.54 23.35 -2.30
N VAL A 18 4.50 22.80 -2.96
CA VAL A 18 3.22 22.48 -2.31
C VAL A 18 3.39 21.38 -1.26
N GLY A 19 4.25 20.39 -1.50
CA GLY A 19 4.52 19.32 -0.52
C GLY A 19 5.27 19.83 0.71
N VAL A 20 6.26 20.69 0.54
CA VAL A 20 6.95 21.34 1.68
C VAL A 20 6.00 22.26 2.46
N ILE A 21 5.14 23.00 1.77
CA ILE A 21 4.08 23.81 2.41
C ILE A 21 3.13 22.88 3.16
N GLY A 22 2.72 21.76 2.54
CA GLY A 22 1.86 20.74 3.18
C GLY A 22 2.47 20.15 4.44
N LEU A 23 3.79 19.95 4.49
CA LEU A 23 4.50 19.49 5.68
C LEU A 23 4.46 20.52 6.83
N LEU A 24 4.62 21.81 6.51
CA LEU A 24 4.81 22.86 7.51
C LEU A 24 3.51 23.49 8.01
N ILE A 25 2.48 23.54 7.16
CA ILE A 25 1.23 24.22 7.53
C ILE A 25 0.53 23.55 8.70
N PRO A 26 0.28 22.21 8.74
CA PRO A 26 -0.48 21.63 9.84
C PRO A 26 0.16 21.86 11.21
N PRO A 27 1.44 21.59 11.46
CA PRO A 27 2.00 21.73 12.80
C PRO A 27 2.28 23.18 13.22
N ILE A 28 2.32 24.15 12.28
CA ILE A 28 2.69 25.54 12.60
C ILE A 28 1.48 26.47 12.61
N PHE A 29 0.53 26.28 11.71
CA PHE A 29 -0.53 27.27 11.44
C PHE A 29 -1.96 26.75 11.64
N LEU A 30 -2.15 25.42 11.77
CA LEU A 30 -3.50 24.86 11.96
C LEU A 30 -3.71 24.46 13.41
N SER A 31 -4.87 24.83 13.95
CA SER A 31 -5.43 24.27 15.17
C SER A 31 -6.67 23.49 14.76
N LEU A 32 -6.54 22.17 14.66
CA LEU A 32 -7.63 21.28 14.27
C LEU A 32 -8.20 20.63 15.52
N PRO A 33 -9.45 20.96 15.92
CA PRO A 33 -10.03 20.46 17.15
C PRO A 33 -10.01 18.91 17.21
N GLY A 34 -9.60 18.37 18.34
CA GLY A 34 -9.53 16.93 18.57
C GLY A 34 -8.34 16.22 17.90
N LEU A 35 -7.39 16.94 17.32
CA LEU A 35 -6.15 16.37 16.78
C LEU A 35 -4.96 16.77 17.64
N SER A 36 -4.19 15.80 18.13
CA SER A 36 -2.97 16.04 18.93
C SER A 36 -1.90 16.81 18.13
N PHE A 37 -0.93 17.41 18.82
CA PHE A 37 0.21 18.05 18.14
C PHE A 37 1.00 17.07 17.27
N ALA A 38 1.23 15.85 17.77
CA ALA A 38 1.82 14.77 16.99
C ALA A 38 0.97 14.41 15.77
N GLY A 39 -0.35 14.46 15.90
CA GLY A 39 -1.30 14.29 14.80
C GLY A 39 -1.16 15.37 13.72
N HIS A 40 -0.93 16.64 14.10
CA HIS A 40 -0.65 17.72 13.13
C HIS A 40 0.68 17.50 12.41
N ILE A 41 1.74 17.06 13.11
CA ILE A 41 3.02 16.70 12.49
C ILE A 41 2.80 15.56 11.48
N THR A 42 2.09 14.51 11.90
CA THR A 42 1.80 13.35 11.04
C THR A 42 0.95 13.74 9.83
N LEU A 43 -0.02 14.62 10.00
CA LEU A 43 -0.81 15.19 8.89
C LEU A 43 0.10 15.94 7.90
N GLY A 44 1.06 16.71 8.39
CA GLY A 44 2.06 17.38 7.54
C GLY A 44 2.90 16.38 6.75
N ILE A 45 3.43 15.34 7.40
CA ILE A 45 4.19 14.26 6.75
C ILE A 45 3.32 13.53 5.71
N PHE A 46 2.07 13.21 6.05
CA PHE A 46 1.10 12.56 5.15
C PHE A 46 0.83 13.41 3.90
N LEU A 47 0.56 14.69 4.06
CA LEU A 47 0.30 15.60 2.93
C LEU A 47 1.54 15.73 2.03
N MET A 48 2.72 15.92 2.62
CA MET A 48 3.98 15.95 1.88
C MET A 48 4.17 14.65 1.10
N ALA A 49 4.03 13.50 1.76
CA ALA A 49 4.21 12.20 1.13
C ALA A 49 3.23 11.99 -0.04
N ALA A 50 1.94 12.27 0.17
CA ALA A 50 0.92 12.14 -0.87
C ALA A 50 1.22 13.03 -2.09
N ILE A 51 1.60 14.30 -1.87
CA ILE A 51 1.93 15.24 -2.93
C ILE A 51 3.22 14.82 -3.66
N PHE A 52 4.25 14.38 -2.92
CA PHE A 52 5.52 13.95 -3.50
C PHE A 52 5.35 12.65 -4.30
N TRP A 53 4.60 11.68 -3.80
CA TRP A 53 4.29 10.47 -4.56
C TRP A 53 3.45 10.74 -5.81
N MET A 54 2.60 11.78 -5.81
CA MET A 54 1.79 12.16 -6.97
C MET A 54 2.57 12.95 -8.02
N THR A 55 3.45 13.82 -7.60
CA THR A 55 4.15 14.77 -8.48
C THR A 55 5.57 14.36 -8.83
N GLU A 56 6.14 13.44 -8.03
CA GLU A 56 7.50 12.88 -8.17
C GLU A 56 8.59 13.96 -8.28
N PRO A 57 8.63 14.95 -7.36
CA PRO A 57 9.71 15.94 -7.36
C PRO A 57 11.06 15.31 -6.98
N ILE A 58 11.02 14.25 -6.20
CA ILE A 58 12.11 13.33 -5.89
C ILE A 58 11.66 11.90 -6.19
N PRO A 59 12.56 10.93 -6.36
CA PRO A 59 12.19 9.53 -6.57
C PRO A 59 11.23 9.01 -5.50
N ILE A 60 10.29 8.15 -5.89
CA ILE A 60 9.22 7.63 -5.00
C ILE A 60 9.82 7.01 -3.72
N TYR A 61 10.88 6.21 -3.84
CA TYR A 61 11.56 5.61 -2.70
C TYR A 61 12.24 6.65 -1.79
N ALA A 62 12.73 7.76 -2.36
CA ALA A 62 13.33 8.83 -1.58
C ALA A 62 12.27 9.56 -0.74
N THR A 63 11.05 9.71 -1.25
CA THR A 63 9.90 10.21 -0.47
C THR A 63 9.64 9.30 0.73
N SER A 64 9.64 7.98 0.54
CA SER A 64 9.42 7.01 1.61
C SER A 64 10.52 7.06 2.69
N MET A 65 11.78 7.19 2.27
CA MET A 65 12.89 7.39 3.21
C MET A 65 12.77 8.73 3.96
N SER A 66 12.29 9.78 3.29
CA SER A 66 12.03 11.08 3.92
C SER A 66 10.90 10.98 4.95
N VAL A 67 9.87 10.18 4.69
CA VAL A 67 8.79 9.91 5.66
C VAL A 67 9.37 9.29 6.93
N ILE A 68 10.13 8.19 6.82
CA ILE A 68 10.75 7.53 7.98
C ILE A 68 11.69 8.49 8.71
N PHE A 69 12.52 9.24 7.98
CA PHE A 69 13.43 10.22 8.55
C PHE A 69 12.70 11.31 9.36
N LEU A 70 11.64 11.88 8.79
CA LEU A 70 10.84 12.90 9.46
C LEU A 70 10.12 12.35 10.70
N GLN A 71 9.64 11.12 10.65
CA GLN A 71 9.02 10.47 11.80
C GLN A 71 10.03 10.25 12.94
N VAL A 72 11.23 9.75 12.61
CA VAL A 72 12.33 9.61 13.59
C VAL A 72 12.68 10.96 14.20
N LEU A 73 12.76 12.01 13.38
CA LEU A 73 13.15 13.34 13.83
C LEU A 73 12.05 14.03 14.65
N LEU A 74 10.78 13.89 14.24
CA LEU A 74 9.70 14.73 14.76
C LEU A 74 8.74 13.98 15.70
N LEU A 75 8.72 12.65 15.70
CA LEU A 75 7.76 11.84 16.46
C LEU A 75 8.43 10.86 17.44
N SER A 76 9.73 10.56 17.30
CA SER A 76 10.37 9.62 18.22
C SER A 76 10.72 10.26 19.56
N ALA A 77 10.79 9.43 20.60
CA ALA A 77 11.20 9.84 21.94
C ALA A 77 12.62 10.45 21.99
N GLN A 78 13.50 10.02 21.07
CA GLN A 78 14.87 10.52 20.96
C GLN A 78 15.02 11.65 19.94
N GLY A 79 13.94 12.01 19.25
CA GLY A 79 13.93 13.13 18.29
C GLY A 79 13.89 14.49 18.99
N PRO A 80 14.38 15.56 18.34
CA PRO A 80 14.54 16.88 18.97
C PRO A 80 13.22 17.53 19.42
N VAL A 81 12.06 17.02 18.98
CA VAL A 81 10.75 17.53 19.41
C VAL A 81 10.35 16.95 20.76
N TYR A 82 10.75 15.69 21.05
CA TYR A 82 10.35 14.96 22.24
C TYR A 82 11.51 14.56 23.14
N GLN A 83 12.76 14.70 22.68
CA GLN A 83 13.95 14.45 23.48
C GLN A 83 14.01 15.45 24.64
N ASP A 84 14.27 14.96 25.84
CA ASP A 84 14.49 15.75 27.06
C ASP A 84 13.36 16.74 27.43
N ALA A 85 12.19 16.64 26.81
CA ALA A 85 11.05 17.38 27.26
C ALA A 85 10.56 16.77 28.57
N GLU A 86 11.14 17.16 29.69
CA GLU A 86 10.45 17.08 30.96
C GLU A 86 9.11 17.79 30.79
N LEU A 87 8.03 17.19 31.29
CA LEU A 87 6.75 17.89 31.32
C LEU A 87 6.97 19.13 32.18
N PRO A 88 6.79 20.35 31.65
CA PRO A 88 6.88 21.53 32.46
C PRO A 88 5.69 21.52 33.41
N VAL A 89 5.92 21.03 34.63
CA VAL A 89 4.91 20.96 35.68
C VAL A 89 5.12 22.12 36.64
N THR A 90 4.02 22.70 37.05
CA THR A 90 3.99 23.75 38.09
C THR A 90 3.08 23.27 39.22
N SER A 91 3.51 23.49 40.45
CA SER A 91 2.66 23.24 41.64
C SER A 91 1.35 24.03 41.57
N ILE A 92 0.31 23.42 42.06
CA ILE A 92 -1.01 24.05 42.17
C ILE A 92 -1.12 24.69 43.54
N ASP A 93 -1.55 25.94 43.60
CA ASP A 93 -1.83 26.59 44.87
C ASP A 93 -3.32 26.42 45.22
N HIS A 94 -3.58 25.74 46.33
CA HIS A 94 -4.91 25.63 46.88
C HIS A 94 -5.33 26.96 47.56
N ILE A 95 -6.49 27.47 47.18
CA ILE A 95 -7.02 28.74 47.77
C ILE A 95 -8.03 28.42 48.87
N GLU A 96 -9.19 27.89 48.53
CA GLU A 96 -10.27 27.49 49.45
C GLU A 96 -11.27 26.58 48.71
N ASN A 97 -11.91 25.63 49.42
CA ASN A 97 -13.08 24.88 48.96
C ASN A 97 -13.02 24.38 47.50
N GLU A 98 -12.08 23.50 47.19
CA GLU A 98 -11.89 22.95 45.82
C GLU A 98 -11.53 24.01 44.75
N THR A 99 -11.07 25.21 45.20
CA THR A 99 -10.62 26.27 44.28
C THR A 99 -9.10 26.30 44.23
N TRP A 100 -8.56 26.28 43.00
CA TRP A 100 -7.16 26.16 42.71
C TRP A 100 -6.65 27.32 41.87
N GLN A 101 -5.43 27.70 42.08
CA GLN A 101 -4.73 28.70 41.29
C GLN A 101 -3.69 27.98 40.40
N ILE A 102 -3.80 28.20 39.10
CA ILE A 102 -2.93 27.61 38.10
C ILE A 102 -2.40 28.67 37.12
N PRO A 103 -1.28 28.44 36.45
CA PRO A 103 -0.86 29.27 35.33
C PRO A 103 -1.91 29.25 34.21
N PRO A 104 -2.21 30.37 33.53
CA PRO A 104 -3.21 30.44 32.46
C PRO A 104 -2.88 29.52 31.28
N GLU A 105 -1.58 29.30 31.02
CA GLU A 105 -1.09 28.39 29.98
C GLU A 105 -1.36 26.90 30.25
N ALA A 106 -1.69 26.54 31.50
CA ALA A 106 -2.09 25.18 31.85
C ALA A 106 -3.53 24.85 31.43
N LEU A 107 -4.35 25.86 31.13
CA LEU A 107 -5.71 25.66 30.62
C LEU A 107 -5.70 25.36 29.14
N THR A 108 -6.33 24.26 28.74
CA THR A 108 -6.55 23.93 27.35
C THR A 108 -7.58 24.86 26.69
N GLU A 109 -7.68 24.86 25.38
CA GLU A 109 -8.72 25.58 24.62
C GLU A 109 -10.15 25.12 25.00
N HIS A 110 -10.29 23.90 25.53
CA HIS A 110 -11.56 23.30 25.94
C HIS A 110 -11.85 23.46 27.46
N GLU A 111 -11.15 24.39 28.10
CA GLU A 111 -11.35 24.68 29.53
C GLU A 111 -11.14 23.44 30.43
N SER A 112 -10.14 22.64 30.11
CA SER A 112 -9.67 21.49 30.89
C SER A 112 -8.20 21.67 31.27
N VAL A 113 -7.70 20.87 32.22
CA VAL A 113 -6.29 20.87 32.61
C VAL A 113 -5.75 19.45 32.64
N TRP A 114 -4.45 19.36 32.42
CA TRP A 114 -3.73 18.14 32.64
C TRP A 114 -2.92 18.23 33.93
N ILE A 115 -3.05 17.23 34.77
CA ILE A 115 -2.31 17.12 36.03
C ILE A 115 -1.40 15.93 36.05
N VAL A 116 -0.36 15.99 36.88
CA VAL A 116 0.49 14.85 37.24
C VAL A 116 0.22 14.51 38.68
N ARG A 117 -0.14 13.25 38.95
CA ARG A 117 -0.38 12.67 40.27
C ARG A 117 0.29 11.29 40.34
N ASP A 118 1.16 11.06 41.32
CA ASP A 118 1.89 9.79 41.50
C ASP A 118 2.60 9.34 40.22
N ASP A 119 3.26 10.25 39.51
CA ASP A 119 3.91 10.05 38.19
C ASP A 119 2.96 9.65 37.03
N GLU A 120 1.66 9.65 37.26
CA GLU A 120 0.64 9.44 36.20
C GLU A 120 0.05 10.77 35.73
N THR A 121 -0.14 10.90 34.43
CA THR A 121 -0.80 12.07 33.83
C THR A 121 -2.31 11.83 33.75
N LYS A 122 -3.11 12.78 34.23
CA LYS A 122 -4.59 12.71 34.25
C LYS A 122 -5.20 13.95 33.61
N HIS A 123 -6.24 13.76 32.81
CA HIS A 123 -7.00 14.83 32.19
C HIS A 123 -8.21 15.18 33.07
N ILE A 124 -8.35 16.46 33.44
CA ILE A 124 -9.44 16.97 34.27
C ILE A 124 -10.32 17.88 33.41
N GLU A 125 -11.55 17.44 33.17
CA GLU A 125 -12.55 18.12 32.34
C GLU A 125 -13.69 18.78 33.19
N ASP A 126 -13.79 18.45 34.47
CA ASP A 126 -14.85 18.89 35.34
C ASP A 126 -14.56 20.25 36.01
N LEU A 127 -13.87 21.14 35.29
CA LEU A 127 -13.56 22.47 35.75
C LEU A 127 -14.82 23.35 35.84
N ARG A 128 -14.89 24.13 36.92
CA ARG A 128 -15.99 25.07 37.19
C ARG A 128 -15.42 26.44 37.57
N ASP A 129 -16.23 27.49 37.42
CA ASP A 129 -15.91 28.85 37.87
C ASP A 129 -14.54 29.36 37.36
N ILE A 130 -14.24 29.15 36.10
CA ILE A 130 -12.96 29.53 35.50
C ILE A 130 -12.86 31.04 35.39
N GLN A 131 -11.91 31.65 36.12
CA GLN A 131 -11.59 33.07 36.07
C GLN A 131 -10.15 33.28 35.64
N LYS A 132 -9.93 33.93 34.51
CA LYS A 132 -8.60 34.23 33.96
C LYS A 132 -8.23 35.68 34.31
N GLU A 133 -7.17 35.87 35.07
CA GLU A 133 -6.50 37.15 35.33
C GLU A 133 -5.11 37.09 34.64
N ASN A 134 -4.47 38.24 34.34
CA ASN A 134 -3.30 38.33 33.44
C ASN A 134 -2.23 37.23 33.60
N ASP A 135 -1.90 36.86 34.84
CA ASP A 135 -0.83 35.87 35.11
C ASP A 135 -1.34 34.64 35.89
N ILE A 136 -2.63 34.53 36.13
CA ILE A 136 -3.21 33.50 37.00
C ILE A 136 -4.58 33.09 36.47
N ALA A 137 -4.87 31.80 36.48
CA ALA A 137 -6.22 31.28 36.30
C ALA A 137 -6.70 30.64 37.60
N ARG A 138 -7.92 31.00 38.03
CA ARG A 138 -8.62 30.36 39.15
C ARG A 138 -9.63 29.38 38.58
N ILE A 139 -9.60 28.17 39.07
CA ILE A 139 -10.48 27.08 38.66
C ILE A 139 -11.04 26.37 39.88
N SER A 140 -12.23 25.83 39.79
CA SER A 140 -12.80 24.93 40.79
C SER A 140 -12.95 23.53 40.20
N SER A 141 -12.44 22.52 40.89
CA SER A 141 -12.62 21.11 40.52
C SER A 141 -12.49 20.21 41.75
N PRO A 142 -13.46 19.31 41.99
CA PRO A 142 -13.36 18.29 43.03
C PRO A 142 -12.36 17.18 42.70
N SER A 143 -11.94 17.12 41.45
CA SER A 143 -11.01 16.06 40.96
C SER A 143 -9.54 16.40 41.16
N ILE A 144 -9.20 17.67 41.52
CA ILE A 144 -7.82 18.11 41.79
C ILE A 144 -7.50 17.94 43.29
N GLN A 145 -6.28 17.54 43.60
CA GLN A 145 -5.77 17.30 44.96
C GLN A 145 -4.55 18.19 45.26
N GLU A 146 -4.24 18.39 46.56
CA GLU A 146 -3.16 19.28 46.99
C GLU A 146 -1.76 18.88 46.49
N ASP A 147 -1.53 17.61 46.26
CA ASP A 147 -0.25 17.09 45.78
C ASP A 147 -0.15 17.05 44.24
N ASP A 148 -1.20 17.50 43.51
CA ASP A 148 -1.18 17.52 42.05
C ASP A 148 -0.28 18.65 41.54
N SER A 149 0.28 18.45 40.37
CA SER A 149 0.97 19.49 39.58
C SER A 149 0.29 19.64 38.23
N VAL A 150 0.15 20.85 37.73
CA VAL A 150 -0.40 21.10 36.39
C VAL A 150 0.69 21.12 35.34
N ILE A 151 0.37 20.64 34.17
CA ILE A 151 1.26 20.70 33.01
C ILE A 151 1.07 22.06 32.34
N THR A 152 2.17 22.80 32.22
CA THR A 152 2.20 24.14 31.59
C THR A 152 2.76 24.13 30.17
N ASP A 153 2.78 23.00 29.51
CA ASP A 153 3.16 22.91 28.12
C ASP A 153 2.04 23.42 27.21
N PRO A 154 2.18 24.62 26.59
CA PRO A 154 1.13 25.22 25.76
C PRO A 154 0.79 24.38 24.52
N TRP A 155 1.65 23.42 24.18
CA TRP A 155 1.44 22.53 23.05
C TRP A 155 0.98 21.13 23.45
N HIS A 156 0.86 20.85 24.75
CA HIS A 156 0.51 19.52 25.31
C HIS A 156 1.20 18.35 24.61
N ARG A 157 2.48 18.53 24.22
CA ARG A 157 3.21 17.65 23.30
C ARG A 157 3.30 16.21 23.76
N LYS A 158 3.44 16.00 25.08
CA LYS A 158 3.58 14.65 25.67
C LYS A 158 2.29 14.11 26.29
N VAL A 159 1.27 14.93 26.42
CA VAL A 159 0.02 14.55 27.07
C VAL A 159 -0.88 13.80 26.11
N ASP A 160 -0.94 14.26 24.86
CA ASP A 160 -1.80 13.70 23.82
C ASP A 160 -1.09 12.63 22.96
N TYR A 161 0.19 12.39 23.19
CA TYR A 161 0.99 11.44 22.43
C TYR A 161 2.17 10.91 23.22
N GLU A 162 2.23 9.62 23.44
CA GLU A 162 3.39 8.93 24.01
C GLU A 162 4.41 8.63 22.90
N PRO A 163 5.57 9.33 22.87
CA PRO A 163 6.52 9.18 21.78
C PRO A 163 7.15 7.79 21.81
N THR A 164 7.15 7.14 20.68
CA THR A 164 7.76 5.81 20.53
C THR A 164 9.26 5.89 20.26
N SER A 165 9.99 4.79 20.53
CA SER A 165 11.41 4.72 20.17
C SER A 165 11.60 4.80 18.65
N TYR A 166 12.66 5.50 18.18
CA TYR A 166 13.04 5.54 16.77
C TYR A 166 13.23 4.14 16.15
N GLU A 167 13.55 3.15 16.98
CA GLU A 167 13.70 1.75 16.54
C GLU A 167 12.42 1.18 15.93
N GLN A 168 11.24 1.65 16.37
CA GLN A 168 9.97 1.22 15.78
C GLN A 168 9.85 1.69 14.32
N PHE A 169 10.24 2.94 14.03
CA PHE A 169 10.24 3.45 12.67
C PHE A 169 11.29 2.76 11.80
N PHE A 170 12.50 2.52 12.32
CA PHE A 170 13.52 1.75 11.61
C PHE A 170 13.13 0.29 11.44
N GLY A 171 12.42 -0.29 12.40
CA GLY A 171 11.91 -1.66 12.34
C GLY A 171 11.04 -1.92 11.12
N THR A 172 10.37 -0.90 10.59
CA THR A 172 9.56 -1.03 9.37
C THR A 172 10.39 -1.40 8.14
N LEU A 173 11.68 -1.06 8.10
CA LEU A 173 12.63 -1.45 7.04
C LEU A 173 12.93 -2.96 7.04
N ALA A 174 12.73 -3.63 8.16
CA ALA A 174 12.95 -5.07 8.34
C ALA A 174 11.62 -5.82 8.61
N ASN A 175 10.49 -5.22 8.28
CA ASN A 175 9.19 -5.89 8.41
C ASN A 175 9.21 -7.24 7.67
N PRO A 176 8.67 -8.32 8.25
CA PRO A 176 8.67 -9.66 7.63
C PRO A 176 8.14 -9.71 6.20
N ILE A 177 7.18 -8.84 5.87
CA ILE A 177 6.64 -8.73 4.52
C ILE A 177 7.70 -8.24 3.51
N ILE A 178 8.63 -7.38 3.93
CA ILE A 178 9.74 -6.94 3.06
C ILE A 178 10.65 -8.11 2.72
N ILE A 179 10.90 -9.00 3.69
CA ILE A 179 11.68 -10.23 3.46
C ILE A 179 10.93 -11.17 2.50
N LEU A 180 9.60 -11.30 2.64
CA LEU A 180 8.77 -12.07 1.71
C LEU A 180 8.91 -11.55 0.27
N PHE A 181 8.83 -10.23 0.09
CA PHE A 181 9.01 -9.59 -1.23
C PHE A 181 10.41 -9.74 -1.77
N LEU A 182 11.43 -9.59 -0.94
CA LEU A 182 12.83 -9.77 -1.34
C LEU A 182 13.04 -11.20 -1.87
N GLY A 183 12.53 -12.22 -1.16
CA GLY A 183 12.57 -13.61 -1.61
C GLY A 183 11.89 -13.81 -2.96
N GLY A 184 10.70 -13.23 -3.15
CA GLY A 184 9.96 -13.24 -4.41
C GLY A 184 10.73 -12.56 -5.55
N PHE A 185 11.33 -11.39 -5.30
CA PHE A 185 12.13 -10.68 -6.30
C PHE A 185 13.39 -11.46 -6.70
N MET A 186 14.05 -12.11 -5.77
CA MET A 186 15.21 -12.94 -6.06
C MET A 186 14.84 -14.19 -6.88
N LEU A 187 13.71 -14.84 -6.56
CA LEU A 187 13.18 -15.94 -7.40
C LEU A 187 12.86 -15.45 -8.81
N ALA A 188 12.22 -14.30 -8.94
CA ALA A 188 11.90 -13.70 -10.23
C ALA A 188 13.16 -13.35 -11.03
N ALA A 189 14.17 -12.73 -10.40
CA ALA A 189 15.47 -12.44 -11.03
C ALA A 189 16.17 -13.70 -11.52
N GLY A 190 16.18 -14.76 -10.70
CA GLY A 190 16.69 -16.08 -11.09
C GLY A 190 15.93 -16.66 -12.27
N ALA A 191 14.59 -16.62 -12.25
CA ALA A 191 13.74 -17.12 -13.32
C ALA A 191 14.04 -16.43 -14.67
N VAL A 192 14.22 -15.11 -14.66
CA VAL A 192 14.61 -14.34 -15.86
C VAL A 192 16.01 -14.68 -16.31
N LYS A 193 17.00 -14.71 -15.40
CA LYS A 193 18.41 -15.00 -15.70
C LYS A 193 18.59 -16.36 -16.38
N TYR A 194 17.87 -17.37 -15.89
CA TYR A 194 17.95 -18.76 -16.44
C TYR A 194 16.79 -19.10 -17.38
N LYS A 195 16.06 -18.12 -17.89
CA LYS A 195 14.98 -18.25 -18.90
C LYS A 195 13.87 -19.22 -18.52
N LEU A 196 13.64 -19.43 -17.22
CA LEU A 196 12.56 -20.27 -16.71
C LEU A 196 11.20 -19.72 -17.15
N ASP A 197 11.01 -18.42 -17.06
CA ASP A 197 9.83 -17.66 -17.48
C ASP A 197 9.45 -17.92 -18.95
N ARG A 198 10.41 -17.81 -19.86
CA ARG A 198 10.20 -18.05 -21.31
C ARG A 198 9.86 -19.51 -21.61
N ASN A 199 10.54 -20.43 -20.94
CA ASN A 199 10.33 -21.86 -21.15
C ASN A 199 8.98 -22.32 -20.59
N LEU A 200 8.60 -21.82 -19.40
CA LEU A 200 7.27 -22.05 -18.84
C LEU A 200 6.18 -21.49 -19.76
N THR A 201 6.36 -20.26 -20.28
CA THR A 201 5.43 -19.64 -21.22
C THR A 201 5.19 -20.53 -22.43
N ARG A 202 6.26 -21.02 -23.07
CA ARG A 202 6.16 -21.91 -24.22
C ARG A 202 5.41 -23.21 -23.89
N TYR A 203 5.75 -23.82 -22.76
CA TYR A 203 5.16 -25.09 -22.35
C TYR A 203 3.68 -24.92 -22.03
N LEU A 204 3.33 -23.88 -21.27
CA LEU A 204 1.96 -23.59 -20.85
C LEU A 204 1.05 -23.09 -21.99
N LEU A 205 1.61 -22.47 -23.04
CA LEU A 205 0.83 -22.03 -24.21
C LEU A 205 0.50 -23.17 -25.18
N LYS A 206 1.29 -24.24 -25.18
CA LYS A 206 1.15 -25.36 -26.14
C LYS A 206 -0.29 -25.96 -26.21
N PRO A 207 -1.01 -26.14 -25.10
CA PRO A 207 -2.37 -26.71 -25.11
C PRO A 207 -3.41 -25.83 -25.81
N PHE A 208 -3.17 -24.51 -25.93
CA PHE A 208 -4.16 -23.55 -26.46
C PHE A 208 -4.23 -23.52 -27.99
N GLY A 209 -3.35 -24.26 -28.68
CA GLY A 209 -3.38 -24.40 -30.14
C GLY A 209 -3.08 -23.11 -30.90
N THR A 210 -3.72 -22.90 -32.05
CA THR A 210 -3.43 -21.79 -32.97
C THR A 210 -4.62 -20.82 -33.17
N ARG A 211 -5.80 -21.16 -32.69
CA ARG A 211 -7.00 -20.31 -32.85
C ARG A 211 -6.93 -19.06 -31.97
N PRO A 212 -7.21 -17.87 -32.51
CA PRO A 212 -7.10 -16.58 -31.78
C PRO A 212 -7.81 -16.58 -30.42
N LEU A 213 -9.03 -17.14 -30.37
CA LEU A 213 -9.85 -17.25 -29.18
C LEU A 213 -9.08 -17.90 -28.02
N TYR A 214 -8.50 -19.07 -28.26
CA TYR A 214 -7.80 -19.85 -27.24
C TYR A 214 -6.40 -19.32 -26.96
N ILE A 215 -5.72 -18.79 -28.01
CA ILE A 215 -4.38 -18.18 -27.84
C ILE A 215 -4.44 -16.97 -26.92
N VAL A 216 -5.41 -16.07 -27.10
CA VAL A 216 -5.57 -14.90 -26.22
C VAL A 216 -5.83 -15.34 -24.78
N LEU A 217 -6.71 -16.34 -24.58
CA LEU A 217 -6.94 -16.92 -23.26
C LEU A 217 -5.66 -17.52 -22.68
N GLY A 218 -4.94 -18.31 -23.45
CA GLY A 218 -3.67 -18.91 -23.04
C GLY A 218 -2.62 -17.87 -22.69
N LEU A 219 -2.45 -16.84 -23.51
CA LEU A 219 -1.54 -15.73 -23.25
C LEU A 219 -1.92 -15.01 -21.93
N MET A 220 -3.20 -14.73 -21.73
CA MET A 220 -3.68 -14.08 -20.50
C MET A 220 -3.48 -14.98 -19.27
N LEU A 221 -3.82 -16.25 -19.34
CA LEU A 221 -3.64 -17.19 -18.23
C LEU A 221 -2.16 -17.37 -17.87
N VAL A 222 -1.31 -17.57 -18.88
CA VAL A 222 0.14 -17.69 -18.65
C VAL A 222 0.72 -16.41 -18.09
N THR A 223 0.32 -15.25 -18.61
CA THR A 223 0.74 -13.95 -18.06
C THR A 223 0.30 -13.81 -16.60
N ALA A 224 -0.93 -14.15 -16.28
CA ALA A 224 -1.44 -14.05 -14.91
C ALA A 224 -0.71 -15.00 -13.94
N VAL A 225 -0.47 -16.25 -14.33
CA VAL A 225 0.28 -17.21 -13.50
C VAL A 225 1.72 -16.74 -13.28
N LEU A 226 2.40 -16.25 -14.29
CA LEU A 226 3.75 -15.72 -14.13
C LEU A 226 3.75 -14.46 -13.26
N SER A 227 2.79 -13.56 -13.46
CA SER A 227 2.66 -12.31 -12.71
C SER A 227 2.28 -12.52 -11.24
N ALA A 228 1.71 -13.66 -10.90
CA ALA A 228 1.42 -14.03 -9.52
C ALA A 228 2.70 -14.28 -8.68
N PHE A 229 3.79 -14.73 -9.33
CA PHE A 229 5.06 -15.06 -8.66
C PHE A 229 6.24 -14.20 -9.12
N MET A 230 6.00 -13.28 -10.04
CA MET A 230 7.01 -12.39 -10.62
C MET A 230 6.45 -10.96 -10.67
N SER A 231 7.33 -9.97 -10.82
CA SER A 231 6.90 -8.58 -11.03
C SER A 231 6.00 -8.45 -12.27
N ASN A 232 4.84 -7.77 -12.12
CA ASN A 232 3.93 -7.45 -13.23
C ASN A 232 4.67 -6.78 -14.39
N THR A 233 5.63 -5.92 -14.07
CA THR A 233 6.49 -5.19 -15.04
C THR A 233 7.34 -6.15 -15.85
N ALA A 234 8.10 -7.03 -15.19
CA ALA A 234 8.98 -7.99 -15.86
C ALA A 234 8.17 -8.99 -16.70
N THR A 235 7.06 -9.49 -16.15
CA THR A 235 6.15 -10.40 -16.86
C THR A 235 5.58 -9.74 -18.10
N THR A 236 5.12 -8.50 -18.01
CA THR A 236 4.58 -7.75 -19.16
C THR A 236 5.66 -7.53 -20.22
N ALA A 237 6.87 -7.09 -19.83
CA ALA A 237 7.96 -6.86 -20.78
C ALA A 237 8.31 -8.16 -21.54
N MET A 238 8.42 -9.26 -20.84
CA MET A 238 8.69 -10.58 -21.43
C MET A 238 7.55 -11.02 -22.37
N MET A 239 6.30 -10.97 -21.91
CA MET A 239 5.15 -11.40 -22.70
C MET A 239 4.90 -10.50 -23.92
N MET A 240 5.22 -9.20 -23.84
CA MET A 240 5.21 -8.33 -25.02
C MET A 240 6.18 -8.82 -26.09
N THR A 241 7.36 -9.33 -25.72
CA THR A 241 8.29 -9.93 -26.72
C THR A 241 7.71 -11.19 -27.37
N VAL A 242 6.86 -11.93 -26.68
CA VAL A 242 6.16 -13.10 -27.20
C VAL A 242 5.05 -12.72 -28.18
N ILE A 243 4.28 -11.67 -27.86
CA ILE A 243 3.12 -11.30 -28.69
C ILE A 243 3.48 -10.42 -29.88
N LEU A 244 4.57 -9.65 -29.85
CA LEU A 244 4.95 -8.77 -30.96
C LEU A 244 5.11 -9.53 -32.30
N PRO A 245 5.76 -10.71 -32.38
CA PRO A 245 5.77 -11.51 -33.60
C PRO A 245 4.39 -12.04 -34.03
N ILE A 246 3.47 -12.25 -33.09
CA ILE A 246 2.09 -12.63 -33.38
C ILE A 246 1.33 -11.44 -34.00
N ILE A 247 1.48 -10.26 -33.40
CA ILE A 247 0.90 -9.01 -33.88
C ILE A 247 1.42 -8.65 -35.29
N ALA A 248 2.68 -8.96 -35.59
CA ALA A 248 3.27 -8.71 -36.89
C ALA A 248 2.65 -9.54 -38.04
N GLN A 249 1.93 -10.62 -37.75
CA GLN A 249 1.20 -11.43 -38.73
C GLN A 249 -0.14 -10.78 -39.14
N LEU A 250 -0.61 -9.80 -38.42
CA LEU A 250 -1.87 -9.11 -38.70
C LEU A 250 -1.66 -7.95 -39.68
N GLU A 251 -2.68 -7.65 -40.48
CA GLU A 251 -2.64 -6.57 -41.46
C GLU A 251 -2.51 -5.16 -40.81
N THR A 252 -1.92 -4.24 -41.55
CA THR A 252 -1.82 -2.85 -41.10
C THR A 252 -3.23 -2.26 -40.89
N GLY A 253 -3.50 -1.69 -39.69
CA GLY A 253 -4.81 -1.13 -39.33
C GLY A 253 -5.78 -2.13 -38.68
N ASP A 254 -5.39 -3.40 -38.55
CA ASP A 254 -6.20 -4.40 -37.87
C ASP A 254 -6.37 -4.06 -36.37
N ARG A 255 -7.61 -3.88 -35.95
CA ARG A 255 -7.94 -3.52 -34.56
C ARG A 255 -7.68 -4.65 -33.56
N PHE A 256 -7.59 -5.89 -34.02
CA PHE A 256 -7.26 -7.00 -33.14
C PHE A 256 -5.85 -6.88 -32.52
N LYS A 257 -4.93 -6.14 -33.19
CA LYS A 257 -3.61 -5.78 -32.61
C LYS A 257 -3.75 -5.09 -31.25
N ILE A 258 -4.74 -4.22 -31.12
CA ILE A 258 -5.04 -3.49 -29.89
C ILE A 258 -5.48 -4.45 -28.79
N GLY A 259 -6.40 -5.38 -29.12
CA GLY A 259 -6.87 -6.39 -28.16
C GLY A 259 -5.76 -7.30 -27.66
N LEU A 260 -4.88 -7.77 -28.57
CA LEU A 260 -3.70 -8.55 -28.20
C LEU A 260 -2.73 -7.76 -27.32
N ALA A 261 -2.44 -6.51 -27.67
CA ALA A 261 -1.52 -5.68 -26.89
C ALA A 261 -2.07 -5.34 -25.49
N LEU A 262 -3.38 -5.13 -25.34
CA LEU A 262 -4.04 -4.88 -24.06
C LEU A 262 -4.16 -6.16 -23.21
N SER A 263 -4.23 -7.33 -23.82
CA SER A 263 -4.43 -8.59 -23.09
C SER A 263 -3.31 -8.87 -22.08
N ILE A 264 -2.08 -8.46 -22.38
CA ILE A 264 -0.91 -8.72 -21.54
C ILE A 264 -0.89 -7.85 -20.28
N PRO A 265 -0.91 -6.48 -20.35
CA PRO A 265 -0.87 -5.67 -19.14
C PRO A 265 -2.10 -5.90 -18.25
N PHE A 266 -3.28 -6.13 -18.83
CA PHE A 266 -4.47 -6.44 -18.05
C PHE A 266 -4.34 -7.78 -17.32
N ALA A 267 -3.86 -8.82 -18.01
CA ALA A 267 -3.63 -10.12 -17.39
C ALA A 267 -2.51 -10.07 -16.33
N ALA A 268 -1.47 -9.25 -16.53
CA ALA A 268 -0.42 -9.08 -15.54
C ALA A 268 -0.94 -8.39 -14.28
N ASN A 269 -1.69 -7.30 -14.41
CA ASN A 269 -2.26 -6.59 -13.27
C ASN A 269 -3.28 -7.47 -12.50
N ILE A 270 -4.16 -8.18 -13.21
CA ILE A 270 -5.12 -9.11 -12.60
C ILE A 270 -4.40 -10.29 -11.94
N GLY A 271 -3.39 -10.87 -12.61
CA GLY A 271 -2.63 -12.01 -12.10
C GLY A 271 -1.84 -11.67 -10.84
N GLY A 272 -1.29 -10.45 -10.75
CA GLY A 272 -0.58 -9.97 -9.57
C GLY A 272 -1.44 -9.93 -8.29
N ILE A 273 -2.76 -9.92 -8.39
CA ILE A 273 -3.67 -9.98 -7.24
C ILE A 273 -3.60 -11.35 -6.54
N LEU A 274 -3.27 -12.42 -7.29
CA LEU A 274 -3.45 -13.81 -6.86
C LEU A 274 -2.62 -14.19 -5.64
N THR A 275 -1.42 -13.65 -5.48
CA THR A 275 -0.52 -14.00 -4.37
C THR A 275 -0.08 -12.77 -3.57
N PRO A 276 0.33 -12.92 -2.31
CA PRO A 276 0.87 -11.82 -1.52
C PRO A 276 2.00 -11.04 -2.20
N ILE A 277 2.87 -11.73 -2.94
CA ILE A 277 4.06 -11.16 -3.59
C ILE A 277 3.85 -10.65 -5.01
N GLY A 278 2.69 -10.91 -5.62
CA GLY A 278 2.43 -10.58 -7.02
C GLY A 278 2.37 -9.08 -7.31
N THR A 279 1.92 -8.28 -6.35
CA THR A 279 1.86 -6.81 -6.48
C THR A 279 2.02 -6.11 -5.11
N PRO A 280 2.69 -4.94 -5.05
CA PRO A 280 2.96 -4.25 -3.79
C PRO A 280 1.74 -3.88 -2.93
N PRO A 281 0.56 -3.52 -3.46
CA PRO A 281 -0.64 -3.32 -2.64
C PRO A 281 -0.99 -4.49 -1.74
N ASN A 282 -0.80 -5.73 -2.22
CA ASN A 282 -1.06 -6.94 -1.44
C ASN A 282 -0.17 -6.98 -0.19
N ALA A 283 1.12 -6.64 -0.35
CA ALA A 283 2.08 -6.59 0.75
C ALA A 283 1.72 -5.55 1.80
N ILE A 284 1.37 -4.33 1.36
CA ILE A 284 1.01 -3.23 2.26
C ILE A 284 -0.20 -3.63 3.10
N VAL A 285 -1.22 -4.17 2.45
CA VAL A 285 -2.43 -4.62 3.14
C VAL A 285 -2.13 -5.78 4.08
N LEU A 286 -1.33 -6.76 3.64
CA LEU A 286 -0.98 -7.91 4.46
C LEU A 286 -0.13 -7.51 5.67
N ALA A 287 0.86 -6.62 5.49
CA ALA A 287 1.64 -6.07 6.58
C ALA A 287 0.74 -5.35 7.60
N ALA A 288 -0.13 -4.48 7.13
CA ALA A 288 -1.06 -3.74 7.97
C ALA A 288 -2.02 -4.65 8.77
N ILE A 289 -2.47 -5.76 8.18
CA ILE A 289 -3.27 -6.78 8.88
C ILE A 289 -2.42 -7.51 9.93
N GLN A 290 -1.19 -7.92 9.59
CA GLN A 290 -0.29 -8.64 10.51
C GLN A 290 0.13 -7.77 11.70
N ASP A 291 0.35 -6.47 11.50
CA ASP A 291 0.70 -5.52 12.57
C ASP A 291 -0.43 -5.37 13.62
N THR A 292 -1.68 -5.70 13.27
CA THR A 292 -2.80 -5.80 14.24
C THR A 292 -2.87 -7.14 14.99
N GLY A 293 -1.88 -8.02 14.83
CA GLY A 293 -1.84 -9.35 15.44
C GLY A 293 -2.66 -10.42 14.71
N ARG A 294 -3.32 -10.08 13.59
CA ARG A 294 -4.06 -11.05 12.78
C ARG A 294 -3.14 -11.70 11.75
N GLN A 295 -3.32 -12.99 11.54
CA GLN A 295 -2.54 -13.76 10.56
C GLN A 295 -3.38 -14.07 9.32
N VAL A 296 -2.79 -13.84 8.16
CA VAL A 296 -3.30 -14.28 6.86
C VAL A 296 -2.14 -14.99 6.16
N SER A 297 -2.29 -16.30 5.97
CA SER A 297 -1.29 -17.12 5.31
C SER A 297 -1.23 -16.82 3.79
N PHE A 298 -0.16 -17.27 3.13
CA PHE A 298 -0.06 -17.20 1.68
C PHE A 298 -1.21 -17.93 0.99
N THR A 299 -1.59 -19.08 1.52
CA THR A 299 -2.70 -19.90 1.01
C THR A 299 -4.05 -19.22 1.22
N ASP A 300 -4.28 -18.61 2.40
CA ASP A 300 -5.52 -17.88 2.68
C ASP A 300 -5.69 -16.72 1.71
N TRP A 301 -4.62 -15.94 1.49
CA TRP A 301 -4.65 -14.87 0.49
C TRP A 301 -5.05 -15.39 -0.90
N MET A 302 -4.42 -16.46 -1.36
CA MET A 302 -4.78 -17.08 -2.64
C MET A 302 -6.23 -17.55 -2.67
N MET A 303 -6.72 -18.14 -1.58
CA MET A 303 -8.10 -18.60 -1.48
C MET A 303 -9.08 -17.43 -1.59
N TYR A 304 -8.81 -16.30 -0.94
CA TYR A 304 -9.66 -15.11 -1.03
C TYR A 304 -9.66 -14.49 -2.43
N THR A 305 -8.51 -14.46 -3.10
CA THR A 305 -8.34 -13.71 -4.36
C THR A 305 -8.56 -14.54 -5.62
N THR A 306 -8.42 -15.88 -5.58
CA THR A 306 -8.58 -16.75 -6.76
C THR A 306 -9.90 -16.56 -7.50
N PRO A 307 -11.08 -16.51 -6.86
CA PRO A 307 -12.33 -16.30 -7.58
C PRO A 307 -12.36 -14.96 -8.30
N VAL A 308 -11.88 -13.89 -7.65
CA VAL A 308 -11.79 -12.57 -8.27
C VAL A 308 -10.92 -12.62 -9.52
N VAL A 309 -9.72 -13.19 -9.40
CA VAL A 309 -8.76 -13.28 -10.50
C VAL A 309 -9.32 -14.08 -11.68
N VAL A 310 -9.90 -15.26 -11.41
CA VAL A 310 -10.47 -16.13 -12.46
C VAL A 310 -11.62 -15.42 -13.19
N ILE A 311 -12.57 -14.86 -12.44
CA ILE A 311 -13.72 -14.16 -13.04
C ILE A 311 -13.25 -12.95 -13.84
N MET A 312 -12.29 -12.18 -13.30
CA MET A 312 -11.74 -11.00 -13.98
C MET A 312 -10.97 -11.35 -15.26
N LEU A 313 -10.16 -12.41 -15.26
CA LEU A 313 -9.45 -12.86 -16.46
C LEU A 313 -10.42 -13.31 -17.55
N LEU A 314 -11.45 -14.07 -17.19
CA LEU A 314 -12.48 -14.50 -18.15
C LEU A 314 -13.30 -13.31 -18.69
N ALA A 315 -13.65 -12.36 -17.82
CA ALA A 315 -14.34 -11.15 -18.21
C ALA A 315 -13.49 -10.28 -19.15
N ALA A 316 -12.22 -10.03 -18.78
CA ALA A 316 -11.28 -9.27 -19.59
C ALA A 316 -11.03 -9.94 -20.96
N TRP A 317 -10.81 -11.24 -20.99
CA TRP A 317 -10.69 -12.03 -22.20
C TRP A 317 -11.92 -11.88 -23.12
N TRP A 318 -13.11 -12.07 -22.57
CA TRP A 318 -14.36 -11.98 -23.34
C TRP A 318 -14.59 -10.56 -23.87
N ILE A 319 -14.35 -9.52 -23.07
CA ILE A 319 -14.49 -8.12 -23.44
C ILE A 319 -13.52 -7.76 -24.57
N LEU A 320 -12.24 -8.12 -24.41
CA LEU A 320 -11.23 -7.82 -25.42
C LEU A 320 -11.57 -8.45 -26.77
N LEU A 321 -12.00 -9.70 -26.79
CA LEU A 321 -12.42 -10.39 -28.01
C LEU A 321 -13.72 -9.82 -28.61
N LYS A 322 -14.63 -9.31 -27.78
CA LYS A 322 -15.88 -8.69 -28.26
C LYS A 322 -15.64 -7.29 -28.85
N VAL A 323 -14.76 -6.51 -28.21
CA VAL A 323 -14.44 -5.14 -28.63
C VAL A 323 -13.45 -5.14 -29.80
N PHE A 324 -12.49 -6.03 -29.79
CA PHE A 324 -11.42 -6.16 -30.78
C PHE A 324 -11.48 -7.57 -31.40
N LYS A 325 -12.43 -7.77 -32.30
CA LYS A 325 -12.69 -9.07 -32.91
C LYS A 325 -11.47 -9.61 -33.68
N PRO A 326 -11.14 -10.90 -33.55
CA PRO A 326 -10.12 -11.53 -34.37
C PRO A 326 -10.46 -11.46 -35.86
N SER A 327 -9.45 -11.12 -36.66
CA SER A 327 -9.54 -10.99 -38.12
C SER A 327 -9.00 -12.20 -38.86
N ILE A 328 -8.24 -13.05 -38.18
CA ILE A 328 -7.60 -14.26 -38.74
C ILE A 328 -8.11 -15.52 -38.02
N GLU A 329 -8.07 -16.64 -38.72
CA GLU A 329 -8.54 -17.92 -38.20
C GLU A 329 -7.47 -18.66 -37.37
N ASN A 330 -6.20 -18.53 -37.74
CA ASN A 330 -5.09 -19.22 -37.07
C ASN A 330 -3.83 -18.38 -37.07
N PHE A 331 -3.08 -18.47 -35.95
CA PHE A 331 -1.75 -17.89 -35.79
C PHE A 331 -0.65 -18.95 -36.04
N ASN A 332 0.49 -18.50 -36.55
CA ASN A 332 1.69 -19.32 -36.56
C ASN A 332 2.51 -19.04 -35.30
N LEU A 333 2.48 -19.99 -34.36
CA LEU A 333 3.24 -19.89 -33.11
C LEU A 333 4.56 -20.65 -33.25
N ASN A 334 5.62 -19.96 -33.62
CA ASN A 334 6.95 -20.55 -33.67
C ASN A 334 7.79 -20.10 -32.48
N MET A 335 7.51 -20.66 -31.29
CA MET A 335 8.26 -20.39 -30.07
C MET A 335 9.42 -21.38 -29.93
N LYS A 336 10.66 -20.90 -30.10
CA LYS A 336 11.87 -21.67 -29.85
C LYS A 336 12.35 -21.44 -28.42
N GLY A 337 12.79 -22.50 -27.76
CA GLY A 337 13.39 -22.44 -26.42
C GLY A 337 13.50 -23.82 -25.81
N GLU A 338 14.49 -24.03 -24.97
CA GLU A 338 14.74 -25.28 -24.25
C GLU A 338 15.11 -24.91 -22.80
N PHE A 339 14.70 -25.75 -21.84
CA PHE A 339 15.13 -25.58 -20.47
C PHE A 339 16.64 -25.69 -20.37
N LEU A 340 17.27 -24.75 -19.69
CA LEU A 340 18.70 -24.80 -19.45
C LEU A 340 19.03 -25.95 -18.49
N THR A 341 20.03 -26.75 -18.82
CA THR A 341 20.47 -27.90 -18.01
C THR A 341 21.75 -27.64 -17.24
N SER A 342 22.20 -26.40 -17.18
CA SER A 342 23.37 -26.04 -16.36
C SER A 342 23.11 -26.32 -14.88
N PRO A 343 24.12 -26.69 -14.07
CA PRO A 343 23.94 -26.96 -12.64
C PRO A 343 23.21 -25.83 -11.89
N LYS A 344 23.55 -24.58 -12.20
CA LYS A 344 22.92 -23.42 -11.59
C LYS A 344 21.44 -23.26 -11.99
N ALA A 345 21.09 -23.60 -13.24
CA ALA A 345 19.69 -23.59 -13.68
C ALA A 345 18.86 -24.66 -12.94
N ILE A 346 19.42 -25.86 -12.79
CA ILE A 346 18.77 -26.96 -12.05
C ILE A 346 18.56 -26.58 -10.57
N ILE A 347 19.58 -25.98 -9.94
CA ILE A 347 19.48 -25.48 -8.56
C ILE A 347 18.36 -24.42 -8.45
N LEU A 348 18.29 -23.47 -9.41
CA LEU A 348 17.21 -22.49 -9.43
C LEU A 348 15.84 -23.17 -9.54
N TYR A 349 15.67 -24.11 -10.47
CA TYR A 349 14.37 -24.79 -10.66
C TYR A 349 13.93 -25.52 -9.39
N PHE A 350 14.89 -26.15 -8.69
CA PHE A 350 14.65 -26.82 -7.43
C PHE A 350 14.25 -25.81 -6.32
N ILE A 351 15.03 -24.75 -6.14
CA ILE A 351 14.73 -23.71 -5.13
C ILE A 351 13.38 -23.05 -5.43
N PHE A 352 13.12 -22.71 -6.70
CA PHE A 352 11.86 -22.09 -7.12
C PHE A 352 10.67 -23.02 -6.82
N GLY A 353 10.77 -24.27 -7.26
CA GLY A 353 9.67 -25.24 -7.07
C GLY A 353 9.39 -25.53 -5.61
N ILE A 354 10.44 -25.71 -4.79
CA ILE A 354 10.27 -25.94 -3.34
C ILE A 354 9.69 -24.71 -2.66
N THR A 355 10.20 -23.51 -2.95
CA THR A 355 9.69 -22.29 -2.32
C THR A 355 8.20 -22.10 -2.61
N VAL A 356 7.80 -22.22 -3.88
CA VAL A 356 6.39 -22.10 -4.27
C VAL A 356 5.54 -23.20 -3.61
N LEU A 357 6.03 -24.42 -3.55
CA LEU A 357 5.34 -25.53 -2.88
C LEU A 357 5.15 -25.22 -1.38
N LEU A 358 6.19 -24.78 -0.69
CA LEU A 358 6.12 -24.43 0.73
C LEU A 358 5.16 -23.25 0.97
N TRP A 359 5.13 -22.23 0.11
CA TRP A 359 4.15 -21.14 0.22
C TRP A 359 2.71 -21.63 0.08
N ILE A 360 2.43 -22.50 -0.91
CA ILE A 360 1.08 -23.02 -1.15
C ILE A 360 0.64 -24.00 -0.06
N THR A 361 1.58 -24.62 0.64
CA THR A 361 1.31 -25.59 1.70
C THR A 361 1.53 -25.04 3.11
N GLU A 362 1.57 -23.71 3.28
CA GLU A 362 1.79 -23.04 4.56
C GLU A 362 0.86 -23.54 5.66
N ASN A 363 -0.45 -23.65 5.36
CA ASN A 363 -1.47 -24.12 6.32
C ASN A 363 -1.29 -25.59 6.74
N GLN A 364 -0.54 -26.41 5.97
CA GLN A 364 -0.28 -27.81 6.29
C GLN A 364 0.94 -28.01 7.19
N HIS A 365 2.02 -27.25 6.97
CA HIS A 365 3.27 -27.40 7.74
C HIS A 365 3.47 -26.31 8.81
N GLY A 366 2.69 -25.23 8.80
CA GLY A 366 2.71 -24.18 9.83
C GLY A 366 3.93 -23.25 9.80
N VAL A 367 4.83 -23.36 8.81
CA VAL A 367 5.96 -22.44 8.65
C VAL A 367 5.51 -21.24 7.83
N SER A 368 5.59 -20.03 8.41
CA SER A 368 5.08 -18.84 7.74
C SER A 368 5.80 -18.56 6.42
N SER A 369 5.06 -18.03 5.46
CA SER A 369 5.59 -17.63 4.14
C SER A 369 6.75 -16.64 4.23
N ASN A 370 6.75 -15.79 5.25
CA ASN A 370 7.85 -14.85 5.52
C ASN A 370 9.16 -15.59 5.88
N MET A 371 9.06 -16.67 6.66
CA MET A 371 10.23 -17.52 6.98
C MET A 371 10.68 -18.32 5.75
N VAL A 372 9.74 -18.90 5.02
CA VAL A 372 10.02 -19.65 3.78
C VAL A 372 10.76 -18.79 2.76
N ALA A 373 10.45 -17.49 2.67
CA ALA A 373 11.11 -16.55 1.76
C ALA A 373 12.62 -16.43 2.00
N PHE A 374 13.10 -16.72 3.19
CA PHE A 374 14.54 -16.72 3.47
C PHE A 374 15.29 -17.87 2.78
N PHE A 375 14.60 -18.97 2.47
CA PHE A 375 15.19 -20.10 1.76
C PHE A 375 15.69 -19.72 0.36
N PRO A 376 14.91 -19.09 -0.55
CA PRO A 376 15.44 -18.63 -1.83
C PRO A 376 16.48 -17.51 -1.67
N ILE A 377 16.37 -16.61 -0.68
CA ILE A 377 17.37 -15.56 -0.43
C ILE A 377 18.73 -16.20 -0.16
N ALA A 378 18.81 -17.06 0.85
CA ALA A 378 20.05 -17.72 1.22
C ALA A 378 20.54 -18.70 0.14
N GLY A 379 19.65 -19.53 -0.40
CA GLY A 379 19.97 -20.57 -1.34
C GLY A 379 20.52 -20.06 -2.67
N LEU A 380 19.89 -19.03 -3.26
CA LEU A 380 20.31 -18.49 -4.56
C LEU A 380 21.65 -17.74 -4.46
N ILE A 381 21.93 -17.09 -3.33
CA ILE A 381 23.21 -16.41 -3.11
C ILE A 381 24.31 -17.44 -2.80
N ALA A 382 24.10 -18.33 -1.84
CA ALA A 382 25.10 -19.30 -1.40
C ALA A 382 25.55 -20.25 -2.51
N THR A 383 24.65 -20.59 -3.43
CA THR A 383 24.96 -21.44 -4.59
C THR A 383 25.52 -20.66 -5.79
N GLY A 384 25.60 -19.33 -5.68
CA GLY A 384 26.07 -18.45 -6.77
C GLY A 384 25.16 -18.50 -8.01
N VAL A 385 23.90 -18.87 -7.86
CA VAL A 385 22.85 -18.72 -8.88
C VAL A 385 22.62 -17.25 -9.18
N LEU A 386 22.46 -16.45 -8.13
CA LEU A 386 22.48 -14.99 -8.22
C LEU A 386 23.83 -14.48 -7.71
N ASP A 387 24.38 -13.51 -8.41
CA ASP A 387 25.60 -12.82 -8.03
C ASP A 387 25.30 -11.39 -7.54
N LYS A 388 26.35 -10.65 -7.17
CA LYS A 388 26.21 -9.28 -6.65
C LYS A 388 25.56 -8.31 -7.62
N ASP A 389 25.73 -8.55 -8.93
CA ASP A 389 25.19 -7.64 -9.95
C ASP A 389 23.70 -7.92 -10.16
N ASP A 390 23.27 -9.19 -10.05
CA ASP A 390 21.85 -9.53 -10.01
C ASP A 390 21.16 -8.88 -8.79
N ILE A 391 21.79 -8.94 -7.59
CA ILE A 391 21.24 -8.34 -6.37
C ILE A 391 21.09 -6.82 -6.50
N ARG A 392 22.02 -6.13 -7.17
CA ARG A 392 21.94 -4.69 -7.42
C ARG A 392 20.78 -4.29 -8.32
N THR A 393 20.34 -5.18 -9.20
CA THR A 393 19.24 -4.94 -10.15
C THR A 393 17.86 -5.26 -9.59
N LEU A 394 17.77 -5.76 -8.34
CA LEU A 394 16.49 -5.95 -7.69
C LEU A 394 15.75 -4.62 -7.52
N PRO A 395 14.41 -4.63 -7.54
CA PRO A 395 13.61 -3.41 -7.40
C PRO A 395 13.57 -2.94 -5.94
N TRP A 396 14.72 -2.49 -5.42
CA TRP A 396 14.88 -1.98 -4.04
C TRP A 396 13.95 -0.82 -3.73
N GLU A 397 13.63 -0.01 -4.75
CA GLU A 397 12.70 1.10 -4.64
C GLU A 397 11.31 0.66 -4.18
N VAL A 398 10.88 -0.55 -4.55
CA VAL A 398 9.58 -1.10 -4.11
C VAL A 398 9.64 -1.46 -2.62
N LEU A 399 10.75 -2.06 -2.16
CA LEU A 399 10.93 -2.42 -0.75
C LEU A 399 10.94 -1.17 0.14
N TRP A 400 11.67 -0.13 -0.26
CA TRP A 400 11.68 1.16 0.44
C TRP A 400 10.31 1.84 0.46
N LEU A 401 9.56 1.74 -0.65
CA LEU A 401 8.22 2.31 -0.73
C LEU A 401 7.25 1.60 0.23
N VAL A 402 7.32 0.28 0.30
CA VAL A 402 6.50 -0.52 1.24
C VAL A 402 6.86 -0.17 2.69
N ALA A 403 8.16 -0.09 3.01
CA ALA A 403 8.62 0.27 4.36
C ALA A 403 8.12 1.65 4.80
N GLY A 404 8.26 2.67 3.93
CA GLY A 404 7.76 4.02 4.21
C GLY A 404 6.24 4.08 4.37
N GLY A 405 5.52 3.23 3.62
CA GLY A 405 4.08 3.09 3.76
C GLY A 405 3.65 2.48 5.09
N ILE A 406 4.31 1.41 5.51
CA ILE A 406 4.09 0.78 6.83
C ILE A 406 4.40 1.79 7.95
N SER A 407 5.53 2.50 7.84
CA SER A 407 5.92 3.51 8.83
C SER A 407 4.91 4.66 8.93
N LEU A 408 4.40 5.14 7.78
CA LEU A 408 3.37 6.18 7.75
C LEU A 408 2.07 5.70 8.42
N GLY A 409 1.64 4.48 8.12
CA GLY A 409 0.47 3.85 8.76
C GLY A 409 0.63 3.76 10.28
N LEU A 410 1.81 3.33 10.76
CA LEU A 410 2.15 3.26 12.16
C LEU A 410 1.99 4.62 12.86
N SER A 411 2.58 5.69 12.30
CA SER A 411 2.45 7.02 12.90
C SER A 411 1.03 7.57 12.84
N MET A 412 0.26 7.30 11.78
CA MET A 412 -1.14 7.72 11.70
C MET A 412 -2.00 7.10 12.79
N ASP A 413 -1.74 5.83 13.13
CA ASP A 413 -2.43 5.13 14.21
C ASP A 413 -2.00 5.67 15.58
N GLN A 414 -0.70 5.71 15.87
CA GLN A 414 -0.16 6.13 17.15
C GLN A 414 -0.48 7.58 17.53
N THR A 415 -0.54 8.49 16.56
CA THR A 415 -0.84 9.92 16.79
C THR A 415 -2.34 10.24 16.75
N GLY A 416 -3.19 9.25 16.53
CA GLY A 416 -4.63 9.41 16.39
C GLY A 416 -5.09 10.10 15.10
N LEU A 417 -4.18 10.42 14.17
CA LEU A 417 -4.54 11.10 12.93
C LEU A 417 -5.57 10.31 12.12
N ALA A 418 -5.38 9.00 11.98
CA ALA A 418 -6.28 8.18 11.19
C ALA A 418 -7.69 8.15 11.80
N MET A 419 -7.79 8.07 13.14
CA MET A 419 -9.07 8.16 13.87
C MET A 419 -9.72 9.53 13.67
N TRP A 420 -8.96 10.61 13.78
CA TRP A 420 -9.44 11.96 13.55
C TRP A 420 -9.98 12.15 12.12
N MET A 421 -9.29 11.63 11.11
CA MET A 421 -9.73 11.72 9.71
C MET A 421 -11.09 11.05 9.46
N ILE A 422 -11.40 9.99 10.20
CA ILE A 422 -12.68 9.28 10.05
C ILE A 422 -13.79 9.81 10.98
N SER A 423 -13.46 10.50 12.06
CA SER A 423 -14.43 10.95 13.09
C SER A 423 -15.52 11.88 12.56
N GLY A 424 -15.22 12.66 11.51
CA GLY A 424 -16.18 13.59 10.90
C GLY A 424 -17.31 12.94 10.08
N ILE A 425 -17.28 11.60 9.88
CA ILE A 425 -18.24 10.87 9.07
C ILE A 425 -18.97 9.83 9.93
N ASN A 426 -20.29 9.79 9.87
CA ASN A 426 -21.06 8.74 10.54
C ASN A 426 -21.00 7.44 9.72
N TRP A 427 -19.89 6.71 9.82
CA TRP A 427 -19.65 5.47 9.10
C TRP A 427 -20.63 4.36 9.51
N ALA A 428 -21.06 4.33 10.76
CA ALA A 428 -22.02 3.35 11.26
C ALA A 428 -23.39 3.45 10.56
N ALA A 429 -23.74 4.63 10.04
CA ALA A 429 -24.94 4.82 9.24
C ALA A 429 -24.81 4.29 7.81
N LEU A 430 -23.57 4.03 7.34
CA LEU A 430 -23.33 3.44 6.03
C LEU A 430 -23.49 1.91 6.15
N GLY A 431 -24.37 1.35 5.33
CA GLY A 431 -24.44 -0.11 5.22
C GLY A 431 -23.18 -0.69 4.58
N ALA A 432 -22.97 -1.98 4.78
CA ALA A 432 -21.84 -2.75 4.25
C ALA A 432 -21.54 -2.50 2.77
N PHE A 433 -22.59 -2.45 1.93
CA PHE A 433 -22.45 -2.13 0.51
C PHE A 433 -21.82 -0.76 0.28
N ALA A 434 -22.28 0.27 0.98
CA ALA A 434 -21.78 1.64 0.79
C ALA A 434 -20.31 1.78 1.24
N LEU A 435 -19.90 1.10 2.31
CA LEU A 435 -18.50 1.05 2.76
C LEU A 435 -17.60 0.40 1.72
N VAL A 436 -17.93 -0.81 1.28
CA VAL A 436 -17.16 -1.55 0.27
C VAL A 436 -17.09 -0.78 -1.04
N PHE A 437 -18.22 -0.20 -1.48
CA PHE A 437 -18.28 0.62 -2.68
C PHE A 437 -17.38 1.86 -2.57
N THR A 438 -17.43 2.57 -1.44
CA THR A 438 -16.64 3.79 -1.23
C THR A 438 -15.15 3.48 -1.21
N PHE A 439 -14.69 2.49 -0.42
CA PHE A 439 -13.27 2.10 -0.39
C PHE A 439 -12.79 1.57 -1.74
N GLY A 440 -13.59 0.75 -2.42
CA GLY A 440 -13.28 0.25 -3.75
C GLY A 440 -13.19 1.37 -4.79
N LEU A 441 -14.15 2.30 -4.79
CA LEU A 441 -14.17 3.43 -5.72
C LEU A 441 -13.01 4.40 -5.48
N ILE A 442 -12.72 4.74 -4.22
CA ILE A 442 -11.58 5.58 -3.86
C ILE A 442 -10.27 4.91 -4.29
N SER A 443 -10.11 3.61 -4.01
CA SER A 443 -8.90 2.86 -4.35
C SER A 443 -8.68 2.79 -5.87
N ILE A 444 -9.68 2.42 -6.65
CA ILE A 444 -9.59 2.44 -8.13
C ILE A 444 -9.37 3.86 -8.64
N GLY A 445 -10.13 4.83 -8.12
CA GLY A 445 -10.07 6.22 -8.56
C GLY A 445 -8.67 6.81 -8.37
N LEU A 446 -8.16 6.79 -7.16
CA LEU A 446 -6.83 7.30 -6.83
C LEU A 446 -5.74 6.54 -7.59
N SER A 447 -5.82 5.22 -7.67
CA SER A 447 -4.81 4.37 -8.30
C SER A 447 -4.66 4.60 -9.81
N ASN A 448 -5.65 5.18 -10.48
CA ASN A 448 -5.50 5.59 -11.88
C ASN A 448 -4.58 6.81 -12.07
N PHE A 449 -4.43 7.65 -11.05
CA PHE A 449 -3.60 8.85 -11.07
C PHE A 449 -2.32 8.73 -10.25
N LEU A 450 -2.37 7.89 -9.20
CA LEU A 450 -1.26 7.52 -8.34
C LEU A 450 -0.80 6.09 -8.68
N SER A 451 0.35 5.67 -8.20
CA SER A 451 0.69 4.25 -8.28
C SER A 451 -0.22 3.42 -7.36
N ASN A 452 -0.48 2.16 -7.73
CA ASN A 452 -1.27 1.23 -6.92
C ASN A 452 -0.72 1.12 -5.49
N THR A 453 0.60 1.10 -5.35
CA THR A 453 1.31 1.02 -4.07
C THR A 453 1.03 2.23 -3.20
N VAL A 454 1.19 3.44 -3.75
CA VAL A 454 0.92 4.70 -3.06
C VAL A 454 -0.53 4.75 -2.59
N THR A 455 -1.48 4.38 -3.44
CA THR A 455 -2.89 4.38 -3.08
C THR A 455 -3.17 3.44 -1.91
N ALA A 456 -2.65 2.22 -1.94
CA ALA A 456 -2.81 1.27 -0.84
C ALA A 456 -2.23 1.81 0.48
N THR A 457 -1.04 2.45 0.42
CA THR A 457 -0.39 3.08 1.56
C THR A 457 -1.24 4.20 2.20
N LEU A 458 -1.90 5.01 1.37
CA LEU A 458 -2.70 6.14 1.86
C LEU A 458 -4.08 5.70 2.38
N VAL A 459 -4.67 4.67 1.78
CA VAL A 459 -6.05 4.26 2.09
C VAL A 459 -6.12 3.21 3.21
N MET A 460 -5.11 2.32 3.32
CA MET A 460 -5.15 1.23 4.31
C MET A 460 -5.20 1.70 5.77
N PRO A 461 -4.47 2.74 6.20
CA PRO A 461 -4.57 3.26 7.57
C PRO A 461 -6.00 3.68 7.96
N LEU A 462 -6.78 4.25 7.01
CA LEU A 462 -8.18 4.60 7.26
C LEU A 462 -9.03 3.35 7.49
N GLY A 463 -8.76 2.26 6.75
CA GLY A 463 -9.42 0.98 6.95
C GLY A 463 -9.13 0.37 8.33
N ILE A 464 -7.87 0.46 8.79
CA ILE A 464 -7.46 0.02 10.13
C ILE A 464 -8.22 0.82 11.20
N SER A 465 -8.26 2.15 11.07
CA SER A 465 -8.93 3.01 12.05
C SER A 465 -10.43 2.75 12.15
N LEU A 466 -11.11 2.49 11.01
CA LEU A 466 -12.53 2.10 11.04
C LEU A 466 -12.74 0.76 11.74
N TRP A 467 -11.81 -0.18 11.55
CA TRP A 467 -11.88 -1.46 12.25
C TRP A 467 -11.61 -1.29 13.76
N SER A 468 -10.58 -0.54 14.15
CA SER A 468 -10.23 -0.28 15.55
C SER A 468 -11.33 0.48 16.29
N ALA A 469 -12.02 1.39 15.60
CA ALA A 469 -13.19 2.11 16.14
C ALA A 469 -14.44 1.23 16.31
N GLY A 470 -14.42 -0.04 15.87
CA GLY A 470 -15.60 -0.90 15.93
C GLY A 470 -16.73 -0.50 15.00
N VAL A 471 -16.44 0.31 13.96
CA VAL A 471 -17.45 0.88 13.07
C VAL A 471 -17.79 -0.05 11.91
N LEU A 472 -16.92 -1.02 11.61
CA LEU A 472 -17.18 -1.99 10.54
C LEU A 472 -18.31 -2.95 10.95
N PRO A 473 -19.42 -2.99 10.17
CA PRO A 473 -20.51 -3.93 10.47
C PRO A 473 -20.08 -5.38 10.22
N GLU A 474 -20.49 -6.29 11.08
CA GLU A 474 -20.33 -7.72 10.82
C GLU A 474 -21.07 -8.13 9.53
N PRO A 475 -20.53 -9.02 8.71
CA PRO A 475 -19.27 -9.78 8.87
C PRO A 475 -18.02 -9.07 8.30
N PHE A 476 -18.06 -7.75 8.15
CA PHE A 476 -16.97 -6.98 7.56
C PHE A 476 -15.88 -6.70 8.59
N GLY A 477 -14.78 -7.43 8.49
CA GLY A 477 -13.59 -7.22 9.29
C GLY A 477 -12.49 -6.49 8.50
N LEU A 478 -11.36 -6.29 9.19
CA LEU A 478 -10.16 -5.68 8.62
C LEU A 478 -9.68 -6.39 7.35
N ILE A 479 -9.74 -7.74 7.30
CA ILE A 479 -9.32 -8.53 6.13
C ILE A 479 -10.17 -8.17 4.92
N THR A 480 -11.49 -8.06 5.06
CA THR A 480 -12.38 -7.70 3.95
C THR A 480 -12.06 -6.32 3.38
N ILE A 481 -11.90 -5.31 4.25
CA ILE A 481 -11.55 -3.95 3.81
C ILE A 481 -10.17 -3.94 3.16
N GLY A 482 -9.19 -4.64 3.74
CA GLY A 482 -7.87 -4.78 3.15
C GLY A 482 -7.90 -5.40 1.76
N LEU A 483 -8.66 -6.48 1.57
CA LEU A 483 -8.85 -7.12 0.26
C LEU A 483 -9.54 -6.17 -0.74
N VAL A 484 -10.58 -5.42 -0.32
CA VAL A 484 -11.22 -4.40 -1.17
C VAL A 484 -10.20 -3.38 -1.64
N ILE A 485 -9.39 -2.83 -0.74
CA ILE A 485 -8.36 -1.83 -1.07
C ILE A 485 -7.33 -2.41 -2.02
N SER A 486 -6.69 -3.53 -1.66
CA SER A 486 -5.62 -4.14 -2.43
C SER A 486 -6.03 -4.52 -3.85
N VAL A 487 -7.16 -5.25 -3.95
CA VAL A 487 -7.69 -5.71 -5.25
C VAL A 487 -8.10 -4.53 -6.11
N SER A 488 -8.81 -3.55 -5.54
CA SER A 488 -9.28 -2.37 -6.27
C SER A 488 -8.12 -1.51 -6.78
N CYS A 489 -7.04 -1.34 -6.00
CA CYS A 489 -5.83 -0.65 -6.47
C CYS A 489 -5.26 -1.31 -7.73
N SER A 490 -5.22 -2.64 -7.77
CA SER A 490 -4.66 -3.42 -8.88
C SER A 490 -5.55 -3.40 -10.14
N LEU A 491 -6.81 -3.00 -10.03
CA LEU A 491 -7.77 -2.87 -11.14
C LEU A 491 -7.77 -1.49 -11.81
N ALA A 492 -6.91 -0.58 -11.38
CA ALA A 492 -6.74 0.74 -11.99
C ALA A 492 -5.92 0.64 -13.29
N MET A 493 -6.61 0.50 -14.44
CA MET A 493 -5.99 0.20 -15.74
C MET A 493 -6.37 1.21 -16.83
N ILE A 494 -6.94 2.38 -16.47
CA ILE A 494 -7.48 3.36 -17.42
C ILE A 494 -6.36 4.10 -18.15
N LEU A 495 -5.31 4.51 -17.43
CA LEU A 495 -4.27 5.37 -17.98
C LEU A 495 -2.96 4.60 -18.20
N PRO A 496 -2.14 5.02 -19.18
CA PRO A 496 -0.81 4.45 -19.37
C PRO A 496 0.10 4.57 -18.14
N ILE A 497 -0.08 5.63 -17.36
CA ILE A 497 0.72 5.92 -16.16
C ILE A 497 0.22 5.18 -14.91
N SER A 498 -0.97 4.59 -14.94
CA SER A 498 -1.55 3.92 -13.76
C SER A 498 -0.68 2.77 -13.27
N THR A 499 -0.09 2.00 -14.20
CA THR A 499 0.77 0.87 -13.87
C THR A 499 1.95 0.75 -14.84
N PRO A 500 3.14 0.26 -14.40
CA PRO A 500 4.25 -0.02 -15.29
C PRO A 500 3.90 -1.00 -16.45
N PRO A 501 3.11 -2.06 -16.25
CA PRO A 501 2.59 -2.89 -17.33
C PRO A 501 1.90 -2.10 -18.46
N ASN A 502 1.05 -1.15 -18.09
CA ASN A 502 0.36 -0.31 -19.06
C ASN A 502 1.34 0.56 -19.87
N ALA A 503 2.33 1.16 -19.18
CA ALA A 503 3.37 1.97 -19.82
C ALA A 503 4.20 1.14 -20.82
N ILE A 504 4.59 -0.09 -20.46
CA ILE A 504 5.32 -1.00 -21.36
C ILE A 504 4.49 -1.34 -22.60
N ALA A 505 3.21 -1.67 -22.43
CA ALA A 505 2.35 -1.97 -23.57
C ALA A 505 2.19 -0.75 -24.50
N MET A 506 2.06 0.45 -23.92
CA MET A 506 1.99 1.73 -24.67
C MET A 506 3.28 2.05 -25.42
N SER A 507 4.45 1.75 -24.85
CA SER A 507 5.76 2.03 -25.45
C SER A 507 6.00 1.28 -26.77
N THR A 508 5.23 0.22 -27.06
CA THR A 508 5.27 -0.49 -28.34
C THR A 508 4.75 0.31 -29.53
N GLY A 509 4.02 1.41 -29.28
CA GLY A 509 3.40 2.23 -30.32
C GLY A 509 2.15 1.60 -30.98
N ILE A 510 1.72 0.41 -30.54
CA ILE A 510 0.51 -0.27 -31.04
C ILE A 510 -0.75 0.34 -30.45
N LEU A 511 -0.68 0.73 -29.17
CA LEU A 511 -1.80 1.28 -28.40
C LEU A 511 -1.77 2.80 -28.41
N ARG A 512 -2.95 3.40 -28.36
CA ARG A 512 -3.15 4.83 -28.07
C ARG A 512 -3.85 4.97 -26.72
N THR A 513 -3.66 6.11 -26.06
CA THR A 513 -4.30 6.38 -24.76
C THR A 513 -5.82 6.14 -24.74
N PRO A 514 -6.61 6.54 -25.76
CA PRO A 514 -8.05 6.25 -25.79
C PRO A 514 -8.39 4.75 -25.86
N ASP A 515 -7.54 3.95 -26.52
CA ASP A 515 -7.76 2.50 -26.63
C ASP A 515 -7.61 1.83 -25.26
N MET A 516 -6.56 2.22 -24.53
CA MET A 516 -6.34 1.76 -23.15
C MET A 516 -7.41 2.25 -22.19
N ALA A 517 -7.76 3.56 -22.26
CA ALA A 517 -8.76 4.15 -21.39
C ALA A 517 -10.12 3.46 -21.54
N LYS A 518 -10.54 3.17 -22.77
CA LYS A 518 -11.81 2.47 -23.03
C LYS A 518 -11.80 1.05 -22.46
N GLY A 519 -10.74 0.28 -22.71
CA GLY A 519 -10.62 -1.08 -22.17
C GLY A 519 -10.51 -1.09 -20.65
N GLY A 520 -9.64 -0.24 -20.11
CA GLY A 520 -9.38 -0.14 -18.67
C GLY A 520 -10.60 0.33 -17.87
N LEU A 521 -11.38 1.29 -18.41
CA LEU A 521 -12.61 1.75 -17.75
C LEU A 521 -13.66 0.63 -17.65
N ILE A 522 -13.90 -0.10 -18.74
CA ILE A 522 -14.86 -1.21 -18.74
C ILE A 522 -14.42 -2.29 -17.74
N ILE A 523 -13.15 -2.67 -17.76
CA ILE A 523 -12.60 -3.71 -16.85
C ILE A 523 -12.59 -3.20 -15.41
N GLY A 524 -12.27 -1.92 -15.18
CA GLY A 524 -12.30 -1.33 -13.84
C GLY A 524 -13.71 -1.32 -13.22
N ILE A 525 -14.74 -0.96 -13.99
CA ILE A 525 -16.14 -0.99 -13.53
C ILE A 525 -16.58 -2.43 -13.22
N ILE A 526 -16.31 -3.37 -14.13
CA ILE A 526 -16.65 -4.79 -13.90
C ILE A 526 -15.87 -5.32 -12.70
N GLY A 527 -14.60 -4.94 -12.56
CA GLY A 527 -13.77 -5.32 -11.43
C GLY A 527 -14.34 -4.82 -10.11
N LEU A 528 -14.77 -3.57 -10.03
CA LEU A 528 -15.41 -3.03 -8.83
C LEU A 528 -16.68 -3.84 -8.47
N ILE A 529 -17.51 -4.17 -9.44
CA ILE A 529 -18.71 -5.00 -9.23
C ILE A 529 -18.32 -6.39 -8.70
N ILE A 530 -17.27 -7.00 -9.26
CA ILE A 530 -16.79 -8.33 -8.81
C ILE A 530 -16.22 -8.25 -7.39
N VAL A 531 -15.45 -7.20 -7.07
CA VAL A 531 -14.92 -6.97 -5.71
C VAL A 531 -16.07 -6.83 -4.71
N ILE A 532 -17.08 -6.01 -5.02
CA ILE A 532 -18.25 -5.82 -4.17
C ILE A 532 -18.98 -7.16 -3.97
N ALA A 533 -19.21 -7.91 -5.04
CA ALA A 533 -19.88 -9.21 -4.95
C ALA A 533 -19.08 -10.20 -4.08
N ASN A 534 -17.75 -10.24 -4.22
CA ASN A 534 -16.92 -11.09 -3.36
C ASN A 534 -16.93 -10.63 -1.90
N ALA A 535 -16.85 -9.32 -1.64
CA ALA A 535 -16.91 -8.78 -0.30
C ALA A 535 -18.24 -9.06 0.40
N LEU A 536 -19.35 -9.01 -0.34
CA LEU A 536 -20.69 -9.21 0.24
C LEU A 536 -21.12 -10.68 0.33
N ILE A 537 -20.57 -11.56 -0.51
CA ILE A 537 -21.07 -12.93 -0.67
C ILE A 537 -19.99 -13.96 -0.31
N TYR A 538 -18.80 -13.88 -0.93
CA TYR A 538 -17.81 -14.94 -0.86
C TYR A 538 -16.89 -14.82 0.36
N TRP A 539 -16.30 -13.65 0.61
CA TRP A 539 -15.38 -13.47 1.73
C TRP A 539 -16.04 -13.67 3.10
N PRO A 540 -17.29 -13.25 3.34
CA PRO A 540 -17.96 -13.56 4.58
C PRO A 540 -18.12 -15.06 4.86
N LEU A 541 -18.24 -15.91 3.82
CA LEU A 541 -18.32 -17.37 3.97
C LEU A 541 -16.98 -18.01 4.40
N LEU A 542 -15.86 -17.30 4.19
CA LEU A 542 -14.53 -17.80 4.54
C LEU A 542 -14.00 -17.19 5.83
N LEU A 543 -14.46 -16.01 6.20
CA LEU A 543 -13.93 -15.23 7.32
C LEU A 543 -14.78 -15.36 8.60
N ASN A 544 -15.97 -15.96 8.49
CA ASN A 544 -16.80 -16.40 9.59
C ASN A 544 -16.54 -17.90 9.86
#